data_16a2cda331a317f52c6d5ae6714588a7
#
_entry.id   16a2cda331a317f52c6d5ae6714588a7
#
_cell.length_a   1.000
_cell.length_b   1.000
_cell.length_c   1.000
_cell.angle_alpha   90.00
_cell.angle_beta   90.00
_cell.angle_gamma   90.00
#
_symmetry.space_group_name_H-M   'P 1'
#
loop_
_entity.id
_entity.type
_entity.pdbx_description
1 polymer ?
#
loop_
_entity_poly.entity_id
_entity_poly.type
_entity_poly.pdbx_seq_one_letter_code
_entity_poly.pdbx_strand_id
1 'polypeptide(L)'
;MEYRIEKDTIGEVKVPADKYWGAQTERSRNNFKIGPEGTMPLEVVYGFAYLKKAAAYTNCELGILDEKKRDLIAQVCDEILEGKLDDQFPLVIWQTGSGTQSNMNVNEVLANLVNRDFFQQPLGSYRPVHPNDDINLNNSTSDALTTACHFAVIEQWQGLQASIKDLSAEFSLQAEQWQHVKKISRTCLQDAVEISFADLFSGYISLIERNQKRLDQDVEALYRINLGGNIIGRKGDCSEAFFAQVMPMVQQVMGNEKYEHNPNLFDASQNHDDLIAIANRLDLFARGLLKIAKDFRLMSSGPATGFGELHLPAVQPGSSAMPGKVNPTIPEYLVQCCMQVCGRCYSVQMTQDHGELDLNVWQAVVIHNLLDAMSCLENGIRAFTEYCVSGLRSNFFFNDTATTEIYTLSLHDALPI
;
A
#
# COMPACT_ATOMS: atom_id res chain seq x y z
N MET A 1 -35.41 1.27 6.46
CA MET A 1 -34.18 1.54 7.22
C MET A 1 -34.54 2.53 8.28
N GLU A 2 -34.29 2.22 9.55
CA GLU A 2 -34.54 3.14 10.66
C GLU A 2 -33.39 4.15 10.77
N TYR A 3 -33.70 5.35 11.23
CA TYR A 3 -32.74 6.43 11.40
C TYR A 3 -32.83 7.01 12.80
N ARG A 4 -31.68 7.42 13.34
CA ARG A 4 -31.59 8.29 14.50
C ARG A 4 -31.24 9.72 14.06
N ILE A 5 -31.60 10.70 14.84
CA ILE A 5 -31.24 12.10 14.58
C ILE A 5 -30.04 12.44 15.45
N GLU A 6 -28.96 12.86 14.80
CA GLU A 6 -27.80 13.43 15.44
C GLU A 6 -27.65 14.90 15.01
N LYS A 7 -26.79 15.64 15.70
CA LYS A 7 -26.57 17.05 15.44
C LYS A 7 -25.08 17.38 15.43
N ASP A 8 -24.65 18.10 14.43
CA ASP A 8 -23.36 18.77 14.39
C ASP A 8 -23.51 20.29 14.41
N THR A 9 -22.42 21.04 14.20
CA THR A 9 -22.41 22.50 14.18
C THR A 9 -23.24 23.13 13.06
N ILE A 10 -23.58 22.37 12.01
CA ILE A 10 -24.36 22.83 10.86
C ILE A 10 -25.86 22.56 11.07
N GLY A 11 -26.22 21.55 11.88
CA GLY A 11 -27.60 21.21 12.17
C GLY A 11 -27.84 19.71 12.27
N GLU A 12 -29.11 19.30 12.19
CA GLU A 12 -29.53 17.91 12.33
C GLU A 12 -29.17 17.07 11.10
N VAL A 13 -28.81 15.81 11.34
CA VAL A 13 -28.50 14.79 10.34
C VAL A 13 -29.18 13.48 10.68
N LYS A 14 -29.77 12.84 9.69
CA LYS A 14 -30.35 11.49 9.80
C LYS A 14 -29.26 10.45 9.61
N VAL A 15 -28.87 9.75 10.65
CA VAL A 15 -27.87 8.68 10.64
C VAL A 15 -28.59 7.32 10.71
N PRO A 16 -28.21 6.30 9.93
CA PRO A 16 -28.79 4.96 10.07
C PRO A 16 -28.68 4.46 11.50
N ALA A 17 -29.78 3.91 12.05
CA ALA A 17 -29.90 3.60 13.47
C ALA A 17 -28.94 2.49 13.93
N ASP A 18 -28.55 1.60 13.01
CA ASP A 18 -27.70 0.43 13.24
C ASP A 18 -26.20 0.71 13.06
N LYS A 19 -25.82 1.90 12.56
CA LYS A 19 -24.43 2.24 12.26
C LYS A 19 -23.76 3.02 13.39
N TYR A 20 -22.42 2.80 13.54
CA TYR A 20 -21.67 3.36 14.67
C TYR A 20 -21.05 4.72 14.35
N TRP A 21 -20.95 5.10 13.07
CA TRP A 21 -20.55 6.46 12.70
C TRP A 21 -21.63 7.48 13.09
N GLY A 22 -21.27 8.76 13.11
CA GLY A 22 -22.14 9.83 13.56
C GLY A 22 -22.48 10.86 12.48
N ALA A 23 -22.86 12.05 12.93
CA ALA A 23 -23.37 13.13 12.10
C ALA A 23 -22.35 13.62 11.07
N GLN A 24 -21.07 13.77 11.41
CA GLN A 24 -20.07 14.30 10.50
C GLN A 24 -19.74 13.31 9.38
N THR A 25 -19.63 12.04 9.70
CA THR A 25 -19.47 10.96 8.70
C THR A 25 -20.67 10.88 7.77
N GLU A 26 -21.89 10.88 8.31
CA GLU A 26 -23.09 10.80 7.48
C GLU A 26 -23.27 12.02 6.56
N ARG A 27 -22.87 13.20 7.03
CA ARG A 27 -22.86 14.40 6.19
C ARG A 27 -21.88 14.26 5.02
N SER A 28 -20.70 13.72 5.26
CA SER A 28 -19.72 13.44 4.21
C SER A 28 -20.26 12.42 3.19
N ARG A 29 -20.88 11.32 3.64
CA ARG A 29 -21.55 10.35 2.76
C ARG A 29 -22.64 10.99 1.88
N ASN A 30 -23.37 11.95 2.42
CA ASN A 30 -24.41 12.65 1.65
C ASN A 30 -23.84 13.64 0.63
N ASN A 31 -22.69 14.25 0.93
CA ASN A 31 -22.07 15.26 0.08
C ASN A 31 -21.25 14.65 -1.08
N PHE A 32 -20.53 13.57 -0.81
CA PHE A 32 -19.54 13.01 -1.74
C PHE A 32 -19.98 11.64 -2.25
N LYS A 33 -20.54 11.61 -3.47
CA LYS A 33 -21.09 10.41 -4.12
C LYS A 33 -20.32 10.05 -5.39
N ILE A 34 -18.99 9.86 -5.23
CA ILE A 34 -18.09 9.54 -6.34
C ILE A 34 -17.57 8.11 -6.16
N GLY A 35 -18.04 7.21 -7.01
CA GLY A 35 -17.69 5.79 -6.93
C GLY A 35 -18.41 5.04 -5.80
N PRO A 36 -17.97 3.82 -5.50
CA PRO A 36 -18.53 3.02 -4.43
C PRO A 36 -18.18 3.58 -3.05
N GLU A 37 -19.03 3.31 -2.05
CA GLU A 37 -18.73 3.61 -0.65
C GLU A 37 -17.56 2.75 -0.14
N GLY A 38 -16.89 3.19 0.94
CA GLY A 38 -15.83 2.45 1.59
C GLY A 38 -14.52 2.39 0.77
N THR A 39 -14.23 3.43 -0.02
CA THR A 39 -12.99 3.50 -0.79
C THR A 39 -11.85 4.25 -0.08
N MET A 40 -12.09 4.80 1.11
CA MET A 40 -10.99 5.21 1.99
C MET A 40 -10.20 3.97 2.41
N PRO A 41 -8.86 3.90 2.18
CA PRO A 41 -8.10 2.70 2.50
C PRO A 41 -8.22 2.31 3.98
N LEU A 42 -8.53 1.06 4.25
CA LEU A 42 -8.63 0.54 5.64
C LEU A 42 -7.29 0.61 6.35
N GLU A 43 -6.19 0.50 5.66
CA GLU A 43 -4.84 0.68 6.19
C GLU A 43 -4.66 2.04 6.87
N VAL A 44 -5.29 3.09 6.34
CA VAL A 44 -5.30 4.43 6.97
C VAL A 44 -6.20 4.45 8.20
N VAL A 45 -7.34 3.75 8.16
CA VAL A 45 -8.23 3.60 9.34
C VAL A 45 -7.50 2.88 10.46
N TYR A 46 -6.75 1.82 10.14
CA TYR A 46 -5.91 1.11 11.11
C TYR A 46 -4.78 2.02 11.63
N GLY A 47 -4.19 2.82 10.76
CA GLY A 47 -3.23 3.86 11.17
C GLY A 47 -3.82 4.84 12.19
N PHE A 48 -5.05 5.29 11.98
CA PHE A 48 -5.77 6.09 12.99
C PHE A 48 -5.98 5.32 14.30
N ALA A 49 -6.38 4.04 14.24
CA ALA A 49 -6.59 3.24 15.45
C ALA A 49 -5.31 3.12 16.30
N TYR A 50 -4.16 2.87 15.68
CA TYR A 50 -2.87 2.86 16.37
C TYR A 50 -2.56 4.19 17.07
N LEU A 51 -2.66 5.30 16.36
CA LEU A 51 -2.37 6.61 16.96
C LEU A 51 -3.37 7.02 18.04
N LYS A 52 -4.68 6.71 17.88
CA LYS A 52 -5.71 7.00 18.90
C LYS A 52 -5.49 6.18 20.15
N LYS A 53 -5.07 4.94 20.00
CA LYS A 53 -4.66 4.08 21.13
C LYS A 53 -3.46 4.69 21.87
N ALA A 54 -2.40 5.07 21.17
CA ALA A 54 -1.23 5.72 21.76
C ALA A 54 -1.57 7.05 22.45
N ALA A 55 -2.42 7.87 21.82
CA ALA A 55 -2.88 9.13 22.38
C ALA A 55 -3.72 8.92 23.65
N ALA A 56 -4.61 7.93 23.69
CA ALA A 56 -5.41 7.60 24.85
C ALA A 56 -4.54 7.18 26.05
N TYR A 57 -3.54 6.33 25.82
CA TYR A 57 -2.57 5.95 26.87
C TYR A 57 -1.79 7.17 27.36
N THR A 58 -1.27 7.99 26.47
CA THR A 58 -0.53 9.21 26.81
C THR A 58 -1.37 10.19 27.64
N ASN A 59 -2.60 10.48 27.19
CA ASN A 59 -3.51 11.38 27.90
C ASN A 59 -3.90 10.86 29.28
N CYS A 60 -3.99 9.53 29.44
CA CYS A 60 -4.23 8.92 30.73
C CYS A 60 -3.04 9.05 31.68
N GLU A 61 -1.81 8.78 31.23
CA GLU A 61 -0.60 8.97 32.02
C GLU A 61 -0.41 10.42 32.48
N LEU A 62 -0.88 11.36 31.69
CA LEU A 62 -0.92 12.80 32.03
C LEU A 62 -2.03 13.16 33.01
N GLY A 63 -2.91 12.23 33.35
CA GLY A 63 -4.05 12.45 34.24
C GLY A 63 -5.18 13.28 33.65
N ILE A 64 -5.23 13.46 32.33
CA ILE A 64 -6.28 14.23 31.63
C ILE A 64 -7.34 13.35 30.97
N LEU A 65 -7.11 12.04 30.86
CA LEU A 65 -8.09 11.04 30.45
C LEU A 65 -8.21 10.00 31.57
N ASP A 66 -9.46 9.65 31.93
CA ASP A 66 -9.77 8.62 32.92
C ASP A 66 -9.30 7.23 32.48
N GLU A 67 -8.75 6.43 33.40
CA GLU A 67 -8.21 5.09 33.12
C GLU A 67 -9.24 4.16 32.46
N LYS A 68 -10.48 4.19 32.93
CA LYS A 68 -11.53 3.36 32.35
C LYS A 68 -11.84 3.76 30.92
N LYS A 69 -11.88 5.07 30.63
CA LYS A 69 -12.08 5.56 29.25
C LYS A 69 -10.92 5.12 28.37
N ARG A 70 -9.65 5.27 28.83
CA ARG A 70 -8.46 4.80 28.11
C ARG A 70 -8.55 3.34 27.72
N ASP A 71 -8.85 2.45 28.69
CA ASP A 71 -8.90 1.01 28.44
C ASP A 71 -9.99 0.63 27.44
N LEU A 72 -11.15 1.26 27.53
CA LEU A 72 -12.25 1.02 26.62
C LEU A 72 -11.97 1.56 25.20
N ILE A 73 -11.36 2.73 25.10
CA ILE A 73 -10.91 3.28 23.81
C ILE A 73 -9.88 2.33 23.16
N ALA A 74 -8.89 1.88 23.94
CA ALA A 74 -7.87 0.97 23.47
C ALA A 74 -8.47 -0.37 23.00
N GLN A 75 -9.43 -0.91 23.72
CA GLN A 75 -10.14 -2.13 23.33
C GLN A 75 -10.86 -1.99 21.99
N VAL A 76 -11.60 -0.89 21.77
CA VAL A 76 -12.28 -0.66 20.47
C VAL A 76 -11.27 -0.40 19.36
N CYS A 77 -10.15 0.25 19.63
CA CYS A 77 -9.04 0.35 18.67
C CYS A 77 -8.54 -1.04 18.23
N ASP A 78 -8.40 -1.99 19.18
CA ASP A 78 -8.01 -3.36 18.86
C ASP A 78 -9.07 -4.06 17.99
N GLU A 79 -10.35 -3.84 18.22
CA GLU A 79 -11.42 -4.37 17.37
C GLU A 79 -11.37 -3.81 15.94
N ILE A 80 -10.99 -2.53 15.77
CA ILE A 80 -10.73 -1.95 14.45
C ILE A 80 -9.54 -2.66 13.78
N LEU A 81 -8.42 -2.80 14.51
CA LEU A 81 -7.21 -3.44 13.99
C LEU A 81 -7.40 -4.93 13.62
N GLU A 82 -8.35 -5.60 14.26
CA GLU A 82 -8.76 -6.97 13.93
C GLU A 82 -9.72 -7.06 12.74
N GLY A 83 -10.08 -5.94 12.12
CA GLY A 83 -11.01 -5.87 10.98
C GLY A 83 -12.48 -6.12 11.32
N LYS A 84 -12.85 -6.15 12.61
CA LYS A 84 -14.23 -6.42 13.06
C LYS A 84 -15.21 -5.30 12.74
N LEU A 85 -14.71 -4.11 12.42
CA LEU A 85 -15.49 -2.89 12.25
C LEU A 85 -15.34 -2.27 10.86
N ASP A 86 -14.79 -2.98 9.89
CA ASP A 86 -14.46 -2.46 8.53
C ASP A 86 -15.69 -1.86 7.83
N ASP A 87 -16.89 -2.43 8.05
CA ASP A 87 -18.14 -1.93 7.50
C ASP A 87 -18.65 -0.62 8.14
N GLN A 88 -17.94 -0.10 9.15
CA GLN A 88 -18.25 1.16 9.83
C GLN A 88 -17.47 2.36 9.25
N PHE A 89 -16.67 2.14 8.20
CA PHE A 89 -15.88 3.17 7.52
C PHE A 89 -16.34 3.36 6.08
N PRO A 90 -17.54 3.95 5.86
CA PRO A 90 -18.17 4.00 4.55
C PRO A 90 -17.68 5.13 3.65
N LEU A 91 -16.73 5.94 4.09
CA LEU A 91 -16.34 7.14 3.37
C LEU A 91 -15.64 6.82 2.05
N VAL A 92 -15.91 7.65 1.05
CA VAL A 92 -15.18 7.62 -0.21
C VAL A 92 -13.84 8.34 -0.05
N ILE A 93 -12.84 7.94 -0.84
CA ILE A 93 -11.52 8.59 -0.80
C ILE A 93 -11.60 10.04 -1.31
N TRP A 94 -12.45 10.31 -2.29
CA TRP A 94 -12.64 11.65 -2.87
C TRP A 94 -13.63 12.46 -2.06
N GLN A 95 -13.15 13.07 -1.00
CA GLN A 95 -13.90 13.90 -0.06
C GLN A 95 -13.13 15.20 0.22
N THR A 96 -13.28 15.80 1.41
CA THR A 96 -12.45 16.94 1.81
C THR A 96 -10.96 16.58 1.77
N GLY A 97 -10.15 17.42 1.18
CA GLY A 97 -8.73 17.14 0.99
C GLY A 97 -7.96 16.95 2.30
N SER A 98 -8.33 17.70 3.36
CA SER A 98 -7.70 17.59 4.67
C SER A 98 -8.00 16.29 5.44
N GLY A 99 -8.97 15.47 4.98
CA GLY A 99 -9.32 14.20 5.62
C GLY A 99 -10.04 14.33 6.97
N THR A 100 -10.60 15.48 7.28
CA THR A 100 -11.29 15.73 8.57
C THR A 100 -12.38 14.69 8.83
N GLN A 101 -13.18 14.32 7.83
CA GLN A 101 -14.23 13.35 8.01
C GLN A 101 -13.72 11.94 8.22
N SER A 102 -12.57 11.57 7.67
CA SER A 102 -11.93 10.28 7.94
C SER A 102 -11.48 10.17 9.40
N ASN A 103 -10.82 11.21 9.93
CA ASN A 103 -10.48 11.28 11.35
C ASN A 103 -11.75 11.25 12.22
N MET A 104 -12.78 12.04 11.85
CA MET A 104 -14.03 12.06 12.60
C MET A 104 -14.80 10.74 12.52
N ASN A 105 -14.76 10.03 11.40
CA ASN A 105 -15.36 8.69 11.28
C ASN A 105 -14.78 7.75 12.34
N VAL A 106 -13.47 7.69 12.47
CA VAL A 106 -12.83 6.87 13.52
C VAL A 106 -13.22 7.36 14.92
N ASN A 107 -13.19 8.68 15.16
CA ASN A 107 -13.55 9.25 16.46
C ASN A 107 -15.00 8.97 16.83
N GLU A 108 -15.94 9.09 15.89
CA GLU A 108 -17.38 8.82 16.10
C GLU A 108 -17.64 7.34 16.38
N VAL A 109 -17.02 6.43 15.62
CA VAL A 109 -17.13 4.97 15.84
C VAL A 109 -16.58 4.59 17.20
N LEU A 110 -15.39 5.06 17.58
CA LEU A 110 -14.79 4.80 18.89
C LEU A 110 -15.71 5.30 20.03
N ALA A 111 -16.15 6.55 19.97
CA ALA A 111 -16.98 7.14 21.01
C ALA A 111 -18.34 6.43 21.14
N ASN A 112 -18.99 6.12 20.03
CA ASN A 112 -20.29 5.46 20.02
C ASN A 112 -20.21 4.03 20.55
N LEU A 113 -19.19 3.25 20.19
CA LEU A 113 -19.02 1.88 20.69
C LEU A 113 -18.72 1.85 22.18
N VAL A 114 -17.78 2.69 22.64
CA VAL A 114 -17.47 2.80 24.06
C VAL A 114 -18.73 3.20 24.86
N ASN A 115 -19.49 4.20 24.40
CA ASN A 115 -20.69 4.65 25.10
C ASN A 115 -21.79 3.59 25.11
N ARG A 116 -22.05 2.91 23.98
CA ARG A 116 -23.08 1.88 23.87
C ARG A 116 -22.76 0.66 24.72
N ASP A 117 -21.58 0.08 24.52
CA ASP A 117 -21.29 -1.27 25.02
C ASP A 117 -20.91 -1.28 26.50
N PHE A 118 -20.29 -0.21 26.97
CA PHE A 118 -19.78 -0.16 28.33
C PHE A 118 -20.54 0.80 29.26
N PHE A 119 -21.22 1.80 28.69
CA PHE A 119 -22.00 2.75 29.47
C PHE A 119 -23.51 2.68 29.17
N GLN A 120 -23.93 1.77 28.26
CA GLN A 120 -25.34 1.54 27.88
C GLN A 120 -26.07 2.82 27.45
N GLN A 121 -25.34 3.71 26.80
CA GLN A 121 -25.87 4.94 26.27
C GLN A 121 -26.30 4.76 24.80
N PRO A 122 -27.32 5.47 24.34
CA PRO A 122 -27.74 5.41 22.96
C PRO A 122 -26.62 5.96 22.03
N LEU A 123 -26.54 5.41 20.80
CA LEU A 123 -25.66 5.93 19.77
C LEU A 123 -25.94 7.41 19.52
N GLY A 124 -24.89 8.20 19.34
CA GLY A 124 -24.99 9.66 19.16
C GLY A 124 -25.13 10.46 20.45
N SER A 125 -25.13 9.82 21.62
CA SER A 125 -25.16 10.52 22.91
C SER A 125 -23.89 11.30 23.21
N TYR A 126 -22.75 10.78 22.75
CA TYR A 126 -21.40 11.31 23.00
C TYR A 126 -21.11 11.62 24.47
N ARG A 127 -21.64 10.78 25.35
CA ARG A 127 -21.44 10.83 26.82
C ARG A 127 -21.40 9.42 27.40
N PRO A 128 -20.45 9.11 28.29
CA PRO A 128 -19.41 9.98 28.85
C PRO A 128 -18.19 10.17 27.95
N VAL A 129 -18.09 9.51 26.78
CA VAL A 129 -16.96 9.64 25.83
C VAL A 129 -17.40 10.48 24.64
N HIS A 130 -16.64 11.55 24.35
CA HIS A 130 -16.92 12.48 23.27
C HIS A 130 -15.88 12.34 22.14
N PRO A 131 -16.28 12.37 20.84
CA PRO A 131 -15.39 12.20 19.72
C PRO A 131 -14.24 13.23 19.69
N ASN A 132 -14.50 14.48 20.02
CA ASN A 132 -13.50 15.55 20.01
C ASN A 132 -12.75 15.66 21.34
N ASP A 133 -13.50 15.64 22.48
CA ASP A 133 -12.93 16.01 23.76
C ASP A 133 -12.15 14.89 24.43
N ASP A 134 -12.50 13.62 24.14
CA ASP A 134 -11.81 12.44 24.67
C ASP A 134 -10.96 11.74 23.59
N ILE A 135 -11.54 11.39 22.42
CA ILE A 135 -10.84 10.60 21.39
C ILE A 135 -9.81 11.45 20.64
N ASN A 136 -10.15 12.71 20.30
CA ASN A 136 -9.28 13.60 19.55
C ASN A 136 -8.44 14.53 20.44
N LEU A 137 -8.40 14.27 21.74
CA LEU A 137 -7.69 15.09 22.73
C LEU A 137 -6.20 15.21 22.38
N ASN A 138 -5.66 16.43 22.35
CA ASN A 138 -4.29 16.79 21.93
C ASN A 138 -3.92 16.45 20.47
N ASN A 139 -4.90 16.15 19.61
CA ASN A 139 -4.68 15.91 18.19
C ASN A 139 -5.46 16.90 17.33
N SER A 140 -5.02 17.03 16.09
CA SER A 140 -5.80 17.60 14.98
C SER A 140 -5.88 16.59 13.85
N THR A 141 -6.75 16.81 12.86
CA THR A 141 -6.74 15.97 11.66
C THR A 141 -5.42 16.07 10.91
N SER A 142 -4.78 17.25 10.91
CA SER A 142 -3.54 17.49 10.17
C SER A 142 -2.42 16.53 10.61
N ASP A 143 -2.10 16.50 11.90
CA ASP A 143 -1.05 15.61 12.40
C ASP A 143 -1.49 14.14 12.45
N ALA A 144 -2.76 13.89 12.76
CA ALA A 144 -3.29 12.54 12.85
C ALA A 144 -3.36 11.82 11.49
N LEU A 145 -3.85 12.50 10.43
CA LEU A 145 -3.94 11.89 9.10
C LEU A 145 -2.55 11.62 8.50
N THR A 146 -1.63 12.58 8.60
CA THR A 146 -0.26 12.39 8.12
C THR A 146 0.39 11.20 8.80
N THR A 147 0.27 11.12 10.14
CA THR A 147 0.79 10.00 10.91
C THR A 147 0.14 8.67 10.51
N ALA A 148 -1.19 8.63 10.35
CA ALA A 148 -1.90 7.43 9.91
C ALA A 148 -1.48 6.96 8.51
N CYS A 149 -1.22 7.90 7.59
CA CYS A 149 -0.69 7.60 6.26
C CYS A 149 0.72 6.99 6.32
N HIS A 150 1.60 7.53 7.17
CA HIS A 150 2.93 6.97 7.38
C HIS A 150 2.84 5.52 7.90
N PHE A 151 2.02 5.26 8.93
CA PHE A 151 1.80 3.91 9.46
C PHE A 151 1.31 2.95 8.37
N ALA A 152 0.30 3.36 7.60
CA ALA A 152 -0.25 2.55 6.52
C ALA A 152 0.79 2.15 5.47
N VAL A 153 1.65 3.08 5.06
CA VAL A 153 2.70 2.81 4.06
C VAL A 153 3.80 1.92 4.62
N ILE A 154 4.21 2.14 5.88
CA ILE A 154 5.21 1.29 6.55
C ILE A 154 4.71 -0.16 6.66
N GLU A 155 3.45 -0.37 7.05
CA GLU A 155 2.86 -1.71 7.14
C GLU A 155 2.75 -2.37 5.75
N GLN A 156 2.26 -1.65 4.74
CA GLN A 156 2.16 -2.18 3.37
C GLN A 156 3.54 -2.51 2.78
N TRP A 157 4.59 -1.77 3.17
CA TRP A 157 5.95 -2.02 2.70
C TRP A 157 6.46 -3.40 3.08
N GLN A 158 6.07 -3.95 4.22
CA GLN A 158 6.55 -5.26 4.68
C GLN A 158 6.21 -6.37 3.67
N GLY A 159 4.98 -6.39 3.15
CA GLY A 159 4.54 -7.36 2.13
C GLY A 159 5.25 -7.19 0.80
N LEU A 160 5.34 -5.96 0.32
CA LEU A 160 6.05 -5.65 -0.93
C LEU A 160 7.54 -5.97 -0.82
N GLN A 161 8.20 -5.61 0.30
CA GLN A 161 9.60 -5.91 0.54
C GLN A 161 9.88 -7.42 0.51
N ALA A 162 9.01 -8.21 1.15
CA ALA A 162 9.11 -9.66 1.14
C ALA A 162 9.03 -10.21 -0.30
N SER A 163 8.04 -9.76 -1.08
CA SER A 163 7.87 -10.19 -2.47
C SER A 163 9.07 -9.82 -3.36
N ILE A 164 9.69 -8.67 -3.12
CA ILE A 164 10.91 -8.25 -3.86
C ILE A 164 12.09 -9.15 -3.49
N LYS A 165 12.25 -9.51 -2.22
CA LYS A 165 13.29 -10.43 -1.74
C LYS A 165 13.12 -11.82 -2.35
N ASP A 166 11.89 -12.32 -2.38
CA ASP A 166 11.56 -13.63 -2.95
C ASP A 166 11.90 -13.66 -4.45
N LEU A 167 11.59 -12.60 -5.20
CA LEU A 167 11.95 -12.50 -6.62
C LEU A 167 13.47 -12.49 -6.82
N SER A 168 14.23 -11.75 -6.02
CA SER A 168 15.70 -11.73 -6.08
C SER A 168 16.28 -13.10 -5.75
N ALA A 169 15.76 -13.76 -4.72
CA ALA A 169 16.18 -15.10 -4.32
C ALA A 169 15.90 -16.13 -5.43
N GLU A 170 14.73 -16.10 -6.04
CA GLU A 170 14.37 -17.01 -7.13
C GLU A 170 15.27 -16.81 -8.35
N PHE A 171 15.54 -15.56 -8.75
CA PHE A 171 16.53 -15.32 -9.82
C PHE A 171 17.92 -15.82 -9.46
N SER A 172 18.33 -15.75 -8.20
CA SER A 172 19.61 -16.29 -7.74
C SER A 172 19.66 -17.80 -7.85
N LEU A 173 18.59 -18.50 -7.49
CA LEU A 173 18.46 -19.95 -7.67
C LEU A 173 18.55 -20.34 -9.16
N GLN A 174 17.84 -19.62 -10.03
CA GLN A 174 17.90 -19.86 -11.47
C GLN A 174 19.31 -19.55 -12.03
N ALA A 175 19.98 -18.51 -11.57
CA ALA A 175 21.34 -18.19 -11.99
C ALA A 175 22.33 -19.31 -11.61
N GLU A 176 22.21 -19.86 -10.41
CA GLU A 176 23.04 -20.99 -9.95
C GLU A 176 22.81 -22.25 -10.79
N GLN A 177 21.54 -22.59 -11.05
CA GLN A 177 21.19 -23.75 -11.87
C GLN A 177 21.66 -23.62 -13.32
N TRP A 178 21.66 -22.41 -13.88
CA TRP A 178 21.92 -22.16 -15.29
C TRP A 178 23.28 -21.52 -15.57
N GLN A 179 24.22 -21.60 -14.64
CA GLN A 179 25.57 -21.05 -14.81
C GLN A 179 26.34 -21.60 -16.03
N HIS A 180 26.02 -22.84 -16.44
CA HIS A 180 26.64 -23.50 -17.59
C HIS A 180 25.81 -23.40 -18.87
N VAL A 181 24.61 -22.86 -18.81
CA VAL A 181 23.73 -22.73 -19.97
C VAL A 181 24.08 -21.46 -20.72
N LYS A 182 24.63 -21.62 -21.93
CA LYS A 182 25.08 -20.55 -22.79
C LYS A 182 23.98 -20.03 -23.69
N LYS A 183 24.04 -18.77 -24.00
CA LYS A 183 23.20 -18.08 -25.00
C LYS A 183 24.01 -17.00 -25.72
N ILE A 184 23.51 -16.57 -26.87
CA ILE A 184 24.08 -15.35 -27.53
C ILE A 184 23.36 -14.14 -26.92
N SER A 185 24.16 -13.20 -26.45
CA SER A 185 23.64 -11.87 -26.05
C SER A 185 23.26 -11.07 -27.31
N ARG A 186 22.39 -10.07 -27.11
CA ARG A 186 21.99 -9.17 -28.19
C ARG A 186 22.12 -7.71 -27.75
N THR A 187 22.72 -6.92 -28.62
CA THR A 187 22.77 -5.47 -28.53
C THR A 187 22.04 -4.89 -29.72
N CYS A 188 21.14 -3.93 -29.52
CA CYS A 188 20.27 -3.42 -30.58
C CYS A 188 19.50 -4.53 -31.33
N LEU A 189 19.15 -5.62 -30.62
CA LEU A 189 18.53 -6.84 -31.14
C LEU A 189 19.38 -7.62 -32.18
N GLN A 190 20.64 -7.27 -32.33
CA GLN A 190 21.58 -8.01 -33.16
C GLN A 190 22.47 -8.91 -32.30
N ASP A 191 22.87 -10.06 -32.84
CA ASP A 191 23.76 -10.99 -32.16
C ASP A 191 25.07 -10.33 -31.78
N ALA A 192 25.55 -10.59 -30.56
CA ALA A 192 26.77 -10.01 -30.03
C ALA A 192 27.75 -11.11 -29.54
N VAL A 193 27.86 -11.32 -28.25
CA VAL A 193 28.80 -12.25 -27.66
C VAL A 193 28.08 -13.36 -26.87
N GLU A 194 28.76 -14.50 -26.72
CA GLU A 194 28.27 -15.55 -25.86
C GLU A 194 28.33 -15.15 -24.39
N ILE A 195 27.24 -15.41 -23.64
CA ILE A 195 27.13 -15.25 -22.21
C ILE A 195 26.42 -16.46 -21.60
N SER A 196 26.45 -16.61 -20.29
CA SER A 196 25.56 -17.54 -19.59
C SER A 196 24.20 -16.88 -19.25
N PHE A 197 23.19 -17.69 -18.98
CA PHE A 197 21.95 -17.15 -18.36
C PHE A 197 22.20 -16.62 -16.95
N ALA A 198 23.19 -17.14 -16.22
CA ALA A 198 23.60 -16.58 -14.95
C ALA A 198 24.09 -15.13 -15.08
N ASP A 199 24.87 -14.82 -16.14
CA ASP A 199 25.28 -13.43 -16.43
C ASP A 199 24.06 -12.53 -16.67
N LEU A 200 23.09 -12.99 -17.45
CA LEU A 200 21.84 -12.26 -17.70
C LEU A 200 21.06 -12.01 -16.41
N PHE A 201 20.83 -13.05 -15.61
CA PHE A 201 20.08 -12.96 -14.35
C PHE A 201 20.81 -12.10 -13.32
N SER A 202 22.14 -12.10 -13.29
CA SER A 202 22.90 -11.23 -12.40
C SER A 202 22.60 -9.74 -12.62
N GLY A 203 22.35 -9.34 -13.86
CA GLY A 203 21.90 -7.99 -14.20
C GLY A 203 20.51 -7.67 -13.66
N TYR A 204 19.59 -8.64 -13.67
CA TYR A 204 18.23 -8.49 -13.10
C TYR A 204 18.28 -8.41 -11.57
N ILE A 205 19.01 -9.31 -10.92
CA ILE A 205 19.24 -9.33 -9.47
C ILE A 205 19.78 -7.97 -9.00
N SER A 206 20.84 -7.49 -9.65
CA SER A 206 21.46 -6.20 -9.32
C SER A 206 20.49 -5.02 -9.42
N LEU A 207 19.58 -5.02 -10.42
CA LEU A 207 18.55 -4.00 -10.56
C LEU A 207 17.54 -4.08 -9.41
N ILE A 208 17.07 -5.28 -9.09
CA ILE A 208 16.05 -5.54 -8.05
C ILE A 208 16.60 -5.11 -6.69
N GLU A 209 17.74 -5.64 -6.27
CA GLU A 209 18.37 -5.35 -4.98
C GLU A 209 18.71 -3.88 -4.78
N ARG A 210 19.22 -3.22 -5.83
CA ARG A 210 19.52 -1.79 -5.79
C ARG A 210 18.28 -0.93 -5.57
N ASN A 211 17.16 -1.28 -6.21
CA ASN A 211 15.90 -0.55 -6.02
C ASN A 211 15.27 -0.87 -4.66
N GLN A 212 15.32 -2.12 -4.20
CA GLN A 212 14.88 -2.48 -2.85
C GLN A 212 15.62 -1.67 -1.78
N LYS A 213 16.96 -1.67 -1.84
CA LYS A 213 17.78 -0.89 -0.88
C LYS A 213 17.40 0.59 -0.84
N ARG A 214 17.07 1.17 -1.98
CA ARG A 214 16.66 2.58 -2.05
C ARG A 214 15.26 2.81 -1.51
N LEU A 215 14.33 1.87 -1.76
CA LEU A 215 12.99 1.90 -1.16
C LEU A 215 13.06 1.74 0.36
N ASP A 216 13.92 0.86 0.88
CA ASP A 216 14.16 0.74 2.32
C ASP A 216 14.59 2.08 2.94
N GLN A 217 15.45 2.83 2.25
CA GLN A 217 15.92 4.15 2.70
C GLN A 217 14.80 5.20 2.64
N ASP A 218 13.98 5.19 1.57
CA ASP A 218 12.87 6.12 1.41
C ASP A 218 11.77 5.84 2.47
N VAL A 219 11.46 4.56 2.75
CA VAL A 219 10.50 4.17 3.80
C VAL A 219 11.02 4.48 5.21
N GLU A 220 12.34 4.39 5.45
CA GLU A 220 12.93 4.75 6.74
C GLU A 220 12.63 6.20 7.14
N ALA A 221 12.48 7.12 6.18
CA ALA A 221 12.11 8.51 6.45
C ALA A 221 10.71 8.64 7.09
N LEU A 222 9.78 7.72 6.79
CA LEU A 222 8.42 7.75 7.31
C LEU A 222 8.31 7.48 8.82
N TYR A 223 9.36 6.97 9.47
CA TYR A 223 9.39 6.83 10.93
C TYR A 223 9.45 8.19 11.65
N ARG A 224 9.72 9.28 10.91
CA ARG A 224 9.57 10.66 11.38
C ARG A 224 8.15 11.12 11.18
N ILE A 225 7.36 11.09 12.25
CA ILE A 225 5.92 11.37 12.18
C ILE A 225 5.57 12.77 12.70
N ASN A 226 4.42 13.28 12.26
CA ASN A 226 3.94 14.61 12.59
C ASN A 226 3.12 14.68 13.89
N LEU A 227 2.89 13.55 14.59
CA LEU A 227 2.03 13.49 15.77
C LEU A 227 2.52 14.44 16.87
N GLY A 228 1.59 15.26 17.39
CA GLY A 228 1.90 16.37 18.29
C GLY A 228 2.10 17.72 17.59
N GLY A 229 2.14 17.73 16.24
CA GLY A 229 2.15 18.96 15.43
C GLY A 229 0.83 19.72 15.45
N ASN A 230 -0.25 19.02 15.82
CA ASN A 230 -1.60 19.54 15.88
C ASN A 230 -2.01 20.17 14.53
N ILE A 231 -2.43 21.45 14.49
CA ILE A 231 -3.00 22.08 13.28
C ILE A 231 -1.95 22.28 12.17
N ILE A 232 -0.82 22.93 12.51
CA ILE A 232 0.22 23.34 11.54
C ILE A 232 1.65 23.14 12.05
N GLY A 233 1.84 22.41 13.14
CA GLY A 233 3.17 22.22 13.75
C GLY A 233 3.60 23.33 14.70
N ARG A 234 2.70 24.25 15.09
CA ARG A 234 3.03 25.35 15.98
C ARG A 234 3.23 24.84 17.41
N LYS A 235 4.37 25.18 18.00
CA LYS A 235 4.65 24.87 19.41
C LYS A 235 3.59 25.48 20.33
N GLY A 236 3.00 24.64 21.20
CA GLY A 236 1.96 25.04 22.16
C GLY A 236 0.51 24.82 21.68
N ASP A 237 0.27 24.38 20.45
CA ASP A 237 -1.05 23.92 20.00
C ASP A 237 -1.41 22.56 20.60
N CYS A 238 -0.41 21.76 20.91
CA CYS A 238 -0.49 20.56 21.72
C CYS A 238 0.20 20.83 23.08
N SER A 239 -0.21 20.15 24.16
CA SER A 239 0.47 20.32 25.44
C SER A 239 1.92 19.83 25.37
N GLU A 240 2.85 20.57 26.00
CA GLU A 240 4.28 20.17 26.02
C GLU A 240 4.48 18.79 26.65
N ALA A 241 3.68 18.46 27.66
CA ALA A 241 3.72 17.16 28.33
C ALA A 241 3.26 16.04 27.41
N PHE A 242 2.18 16.26 26.63
CA PHE A 242 1.72 15.28 25.63
C PHE A 242 2.79 15.07 24.55
N PHE A 243 3.32 16.16 24.00
CA PHE A 243 4.36 16.08 22.98
C PHE A 243 5.58 15.26 23.47
N ALA A 244 6.01 15.47 24.71
CA ALA A 244 7.16 14.76 25.26
C ALA A 244 6.90 13.25 25.49
N GLN A 245 5.64 12.86 25.75
CA GLN A 245 5.31 11.48 26.16
C GLN A 245 4.67 10.64 25.07
N VAL A 246 4.10 11.24 24.01
CA VAL A 246 3.36 10.50 23.00
C VAL A 246 4.26 9.58 22.17
N MET A 247 5.49 9.99 21.90
CA MET A 247 6.39 9.18 21.06
C MET A 247 6.81 7.85 21.69
N PRO A 248 7.25 7.79 22.95
CA PRO A 248 7.45 6.49 23.63
C PRO A 248 6.21 5.58 23.60
N MET A 249 5.02 6.17 23.70
CA MET A 249 3.77 5.42 23.64
C MET A 249 3.47 4.90 22.22
N VAL A 250 3.75 5.68 21.18
CA VAL A 250 3.68 5.22 19.78
C VAL A 250 4.65 4.05 19.58
N GLN A 251 5.89 4.17 20.01
CA GLN A 251 6.89 3.10 19.92
C GLN A 251 6.39 1.80 20.60
N GLN A 252 5.78 1.93 21.77
CA GLN A 252 5.21 0.79 22.49
C GLN A 252 4.02 0.16 21.76
N VAL A 253 3.06 0.97 21.27
CA VAL A 253 1.85 0.49 20.59
C VAL A 253 2.19 -0.14 19.24
N MET A 254 3.15 0.44 18.51
CA MET A 254 3.62 -0.07 17.22
C MET A 254 4.67 -1.19 17.35
N GLY A 255 5.19 -1.42 18.56
CA GLY A 255 6.27 -2.40 18.77
C GLY A 255 7.58 -2.06 18.04
N ASN A 256 7.85 -0.78 17.78
CA ASN A 256 8.99 -0.35 16.99
C ASN A 256 9.58 0.96 17.50
N GLU A 257 10.84 0.90 17.94
CA GLU A 257 11.58 2.01 18.54
C GLU A 257 12.06 3.07 17.52
N LYS A 258 11.90 2.84 16.22
CA LYS A 258 12.34 3.77 15.17
C LYS A 258 11.50 5.03 15.06
N TYR A 259 10.26 5.01 15.55
CA TYR A 259 9.38 6.17 15.46
C TYR A 259 9.94 7.34 16.26
N GLU A 260 9.99 8.50 15.63
CA GLU A 260 10.46 9.75 16.23
C GLU A 260 9.63 10.95 15.73
N HIS A 261 9.66 12.05 16.46
CA HIS A 261 9.06 13.28 15.97
C HIS A 261 9.81 13.81 14.76
N ASN A 262 9.07 14.29 13.75
CA ASN A 262 9.69 15.08 12.69
C ASN A 262 10.41 16.30 13.30
N PRO A 263 11.65 16.57 12.92
CA PRO A 263 12.43 17.65 13.50
C PRO A 263 11.85 19.03 13.20
N ASN A 264 11.00 19.16 12.18
CA ASN A 264 10.28 20.38 11.84
C ASN A 264 8.81 20.07 11.54
N LEU A 265 7.94 20.29 12.52
CA LEU A 265 6.52 20.01 12.40
C LEU A 265 5.77 20.95 11.44
N PHE A 266 6.28 22.16 11.18
CA PHE A 266 5.74 23.02 10.13
C PHE A 266 5.99 22.43 8.74
N ASP A 267 7.19 21.92 8.51
CA ASP A 267 7.56 21.23 7.27
C ASP A 267 6.68 19.99 7.07
N ALA A 268 6.54 19.15 8.10
CA ALA A 268 5.72 17.94 8.07
C ALA A 268 4.22 18.19 7.85
N SER A 269 3.73 19.42 8.06
CA SER A 269 2.35 19.80 7.74
C SER A 269 2.18 20.30 6.30
N GLN A 270 3.23 20.87 5.72
CA GLN A 270 3.20 21.50 4.41
C GLN A 270 3.63 20.56 3.28
N ASN A 271 4.45 19.57 3.57
CA ASN A 271 5.10 18.72 2.58
C ASN A 271 4.80 17.23 2.80
N HIS A 272 4.72 16.49 1.69
CA HIS A 272 4.56 15.04 1.66
C HIS A 272 5.61 14.38 0.78
N ASP A 273 6.74 15.04 0.61
CA ASP A 273 7.83 14.63 -0.28
C ASP A 273 8.45 13.29 0.12
N ASP A 274 8.42 12.89 1.39
CA ASP A 274 8.82 11.55 1.84
C ASP A 274 7.93 10.45 1.21
N LEU A 275 6.60 10.62 1.21
CA LEU A 275 5.67 9.71 0.54
C LEU A 275 5.84 9.75 -0.99
N ILE A 276 6.08 10.94 -1.54
CA ILE A 276 6.28 11.14 -2.97
C ILE A 276 7.61 10.55 -3.43
N ALA A 277 8.66 10.57 -2.60
CA ALA A 277 9.93 9.91 -2.88
C ALA A 277 9.74 8.40 -3.09
N ILE A 278 8.91 7.75 -2.25
CA ILE A 278 8.54 6.34 -2.42
C ILE A 278 7.82 6.12 -3.76
N ALA A 279 6.85 6.97 -4.12
CA ALA A 279 6.15 6.87 -5.39
C ALA A 279 7.12 7.01 -6.59
N ASN A 280 8.05 7.96 -6.54
CA ASN A 280 9.08 8.14 -7.56
C ASN A 280 9.96 6.89 -7.70
N ARG A 281 10.30 6.27 -6.58
CA ARG A 281 11.10 5.06 -6.56
C ARG A 281 10.33 3.85 -7.09
N LEU A 282 9.06 3.72 -6.73
CA LEU A 282 8.18 2.67 -7.26
C LEU A 282 8.00 2.79 -8.78
N ASP A 283 7.79 4.00 -9.31
CA ASP A 283 7.73 4.23 -10.76
C ASP A 283 9.01 3.77 -11.46
N LEU A 284 10.16 4.17 -10.95
CA LEU A 284 11.46 3.76 -11.52
C LEU A 284 11.66 2.24 -11.44
N PHE A 285 11.31 1.62 -10.32
CA PHE A 285 11.44 0.18 -10.14
C PHE A 285 10.48 -0.59 -11.05
N ALA A 286 9.21 -0.17 -11.14
CA ALA A 286 8.23 -0.76 -12.04
C ALA A 286 8.68 -0.73 -13.50
N ARG A 287 9.31 0.36 -13.95
CA ARG A 287 9.90 0.44 -15.30
C ARG A 287 11.03 -0.57 -15.49
N GLY A 288 11.84 -0.80 -14.47
CA GLY A 288 12.87 -1.84 -14.49
C GLY A 288 12.28 -3.26 -14.61
N LEU A 289 11.23 -3.56 -13.83
CA LEU A 289 10.52 -4.84 -13.89
C LEU A 289 9.80 -5.03 -15.24
N LEU A 290 9.22 -3.97 -15.78
CA LEU A 290 8.58 -3.97 -17.10
C LEU A 290 9.59 -4.35 -18.20
N LYS A 291 10.84 -3.85 -18.10
CA LYS A 291 11.93 -4.25 -19.01
C LYS A 291 12.22 -5.75 -18.88
N ILE A 292 12.35 -6.27 -17.66
CA ILE A 292 12.59 -7.69 -17.40
C ILE A 292 11.46 -8.54 -18.00
N ALA A 293 10.20 -8.18 -17.74
CA ALA A 293 9.05 -8.88 -18.28
C ALA A 293 8.99 -8.88 -19.81
N LYS A 294 9.39 -7.78 -20.46
CA LYS A 294 9.53 -7.70 -21.92
C LYS A 294 10.63 -8.59 -22.46
N ASP A 295 11.77 -8.66 -21.78
CA ASP A 295 12.84 -9.59 -22.14
C ASP A 295 12.35 -11.05 -22.12
N PHE A 296 11.61 -11.43 -21.09
CA PHE A 296 11.01 -12.77 -20.98
C PHE A 296 10.04 -13.06 -22.11
N ARG A 297 9.18 -12.10 -22.46
CA ARG A 297 8.26 -12.24 -23.59
C ARG A 297 9.01 -12.42 -24.91
N LEU A 298 10.08 -11.69 -25.10
CA LEU A 298 10.88 -11.74 -26.32
C LEU A 298 11.67 -13.07 -26.41
N MET A 299 12.35 -13.47 -25.34
CA MET A 299 13.13 -14.72 -25.29
C MET A 299 12.24 -15.97 -25.39
N SER A 300 10.98 -15.89 -24.96
CA SER A 300 10.01 -17.00 -25.08
C SER A 300 9.18 -16.98 -26.36
N SER A 301 9.43 -16.05 -27.25
CA SER A 301 8.68 -15.92 -28.52
C SER A 301 8.91 -17.08 -29.47
N GLY A 302 7.90 -17.47 -30.23
CA GLY A 302 7.97 -18.57 -31.19
C GLY A 302 6.82 -19.56 -31.01
N PRO A 303 7.08 -20.87 -31.24
CA PRO A 303 8.41 -21.50 -31.39
C PRO A 303 9.05 -21.40 -32.76
N ALA A 304 8.28 -21.32 -33.87
CA ALA A 304 8.83 -21.51 -35.20
C ALA A 304 9.64 -20.31 -35.75
N THR A 305 9.23 -19.07 -35.42
CA THR A 305 9.80 -17.82 -35.99
C THR A 305 10.23 -16.81 -34.93
N GLY A 306 10.24 -17.20 -33.66
CA GLY A 306 10.71 -16.37 -32.54
C GLY A 306 12.08 -16.80 -32.03
N PHE A 307 12.50 -16.22 -30.90
CA PHE A 307 13.81 -16.54 -30.32
C PHE A 307 13.82 -17.91 -29.65
N GLY A 308 12.75 -18.30 -28.97
CA GLY A 308 12.61 -19.63 -28.39
C GLY A 308 13.70 -20.00 -27.38
N GLU A 309 14.33 -19.02 -26.72
CA GLU A 309 15.42 -19.27 -25.76
C GLU A 309 14.92 -19.75 -24.40
N LEU A 310 13.71 -19.30 -24.01
CA LEU A 310 13.05 -19.64 -22.77
C LEU A 310 11.72 -20.34 -23.02
N HIS A 311 11.44 -21.35 -22.21
CA HIS A 311 10.09 -21.90 -22.04
C HIS A 311 9.52 -21.41 -20.71
N LEU A 312 8.38 -20.71 -20.79
CA LEU A 312 7.63 -20.27 -19.62
C LEU A 312 6.60 -21.34 -19.24
N PRO A 313 6.25 -21.47 -17.97
CA PRO A 313 5.15 -22.33 -17.54
C PRO A 313 3.86 -22.00 -18.27
N ALA A 314 3.16 -23.03 -18.74
CA ALA A 314 1.85 -22.89 -19.37
C ALA A 314 0.77 -22.79 -18.29
N VAL A 315 0.31 -21.59 -18.00
CA VAL A 315 -0.69 -21.36 -16.93
C VAL A 315 -2.13 -21.36 -17.43
N GLN A 316 -2.34 -21.10 -18.73
CA GLN A 316 -3.68 -21.15 -19.35
C GLN A 316 -3.60 -21.25 -20.88
N PRO A 317 -4.67 -21.72 -21.56
CA PRO A 317 -4.78 -21.63 -23.01
C PRO A 317 -4.66 -20.19 -23.52
N GLY A 318 -3.89 -19.98 -24.58
CA GLY A 318 -3.56 -18.66 -25.09
C GLY A 318 -4.43 -18.18 -26.27
N SER A 319 -5.37 -19.00 -26.77
CA SER A 319 -6.19 -18.66 -27.92
C SER A 319 -7.53 -19.39 -27.93
N SER A 320 -8.59 -18.67 -28.29
CA SER A 320 -9.92 -19.24 -28.51
C SER A 320 -10.05 -19.93 -29.89
N ALA A 321 -9.15 -19.63 -30.83
CA ALA A 321 -9.20 -20.13 -32.20
C ALA A 321 -8.07 -21.09 -32.57
N MET A 322 -7.00 -21.11 -31.80
CA MET A 322 -5.80 -21.93 -32.06
C MET A 322 -5.52 -22.84 -30.84
N PRO A 323 -5.99 -24.11 -30.89
CA PRO A 323 -5.71 -25.07 -29.84
C PRO A 323 -4.20 -25.25 -29.63
N GLY A 324 -3.76 -25.40 -28.39
CA GLY A 324 -2.34 -25.59 -28.04
C GLY A 324 -1.48 -24.33 -28.05
N LYS A 325 -2.00 -23.16 -28.46
CA LYS A 325 -1.25 -21.91 -28.34
C LYS A 325 -1.12 -21.50 -26.88
N VAL A 326 0.11 -21.25 -26.44
CA VAL A 326 0.43 -20.72 -25.09
C VAL A 326 1.06 -19.34 -25.24
N ASN A 327 0.53 -18.36 -24.53
CA ASN A 327 1.06 -16.99 -24.48
C ASN A 327 1.92 -16.77 -23.23
N PRO A 328 2.85 -15.80 -23.23
CA PRO A 328 3.62 -15.41 -22.06
C PRO A 328 2.78 -14.59 -21.08
N THR A 329 1.69 -15.20 -20.56
CA THR A 329 0.60 -14.51 -19.84
C THR A 329 1.09 -13.85 -18.56
N ILE A 330 1.97 -14.49 -17.81
CA ILE A 330 2.47 -13.94 -16.54
C ILE A 330 3.37 -12.74 -16.75
N PRO A 331 4.35 -12.73 -17.68
CA PRO A 331 5.04 -11.50 -18.07
C PRO A 331 4.09 -10.40 -18.56
N GLU A 332 3.03 -10.74 -19.31
CA GLU A 332 2.00 -9.74 -19.72
C GLU A 332 1.24 -9.16 -18.54
N TYR A 333 0.90 -9.99 -17.56
CA TYR A 333 0.29 -9.54 -16.31
C TYR A 333 1.20 -8.56 -15.56
N LEU A 334 2.49 -8.89 -15.37
CA LEU A 334 3.45 -8.00 -14.72
C LEU A 334 3.60 -6.68 -15.48
N VAL A 335 3.62 -6.71 -16.83
CA VAL A 335 3.64 -5.49 -17.66
C VAL A 335 2.45 -4.59 -17.37
N GLN A 336 1.25 -5.14 -17.26
CA GLN A 336 0.04 -4.39 -16.93
C GLN A 336 0.09 -3.81 -15.51
N CYS A 337 0.52 -4.59 -14.52
CA CYS A 337 0.73 -4.11 -13.16
C CYS A 337 1.71 -2.92 -13.15
N CYS A 338 2.85 -3.05 -13.80
CA CYS A 338 3.85 -1.98 -13.87
C CYS A 338 3.30 -0.70 -14.55
N MET A 339 2.48 -0.84 -15.60
CA MET A 339 1.82 0.32 -16.24
C MET A 339 0.87 1.03 -15.27
N GLN A 340 0.08 0.27 -14.49
CA GLN A 340 -0.81 0.84 -13.48
C GLN A 340 -0.02 1.55 -12.37
N VAL A 341 1.04 0.92 -11.87
CA VAL A 341 1.94 1.53 -10.88
C VAL A 341 2.48 2.87 -11.38
N CYS A 342 3.00 2.93 -12.61
CA CYS A 342 3.51 4.19 -13.19
C CYS A 342 2.44 5.28 -13.24
N GLY A 343 1.20 4.95 -13.67
CA GLY A 343 0.09 5.92 -13.72
C GLY A 343 -0.30 6.44 -12.34
N ARG A 344 -0.37 5.56 -11.33
CA ARG A 344 -0.67 5.95 -9.94
C ARG A 344 0.43 6.78 -9.32
N CYS A 345 1.69 6.39 -9.50
CA CYS A 345 2.84 7.17 -9.03
C CYS A 345 2.87 8.58 -9.66
N TYR A 346 2.49 8.71 -10.93
CA TYR A 346 2.36 10.02 -11.56
C TYR A 346 1.30 10.89 -10.87
N SER A 347 0.15 10.31 -10.50
CA SER A 347 -0.89 11.04 -9.74
C SER A 347 -0.37 11.52 -8.38
N VAL A 348 0.46 10.71 -7.71
CA VAL A 348 1.12 11.12 -6.44
C VAL A 348 2.09 12.27 -6.67
N GLN A 349 2.94 12.19 -7.70
CA GLN A 349 3.92 13.22 -8.03
C GLN A 349 3.29 14.61 -8.25
N MET A 350 2.08 14.65 -8.83
CA MET A 350 1.36 15.89 -9.09
C MET A 350 0.96 16.66 -7.84
N THR A 351 0.99 16.05 -6.65
CA THR A 351 0.52 16.70 -5.43
C THR A 351 1.56 17.59 -4.75
N GLN A 352 2.84 17.45 -5.10
CA GLN A 352 3.93 18.16 -4.42
C GLN A 352 3.84 19.69 -4.57
N ASP A 353 3.52 20.17 -5.75
CA ASP A 353 3.45 21.57 -6.08
C ASP A 353 2.03 22.17 -5.95
N HIS A 354 1.11 21.41 -5.35
CA HIS A 354 -0.26 21.85 -5.12
C HIS A 354 -0.57 22.13 -3.63
N GLY A 355 0.40 22.01 -2.73
CA GLY A 355 0.27 22.50 -1.36
C GLY A 355 0.16 24.02 -1.32
N GLU A 356 -0.63 24.58 -0.41
CA GLU A 356 -0.89 26.00 -0.30
C GLU A 356 -0.61 26.48 1.12
N LEU A 357 0.35 27.40 1.26
CA LEU A 357 0.74 28.02 2.54
C LEU A 357 1.13 26.95 3.59
N ASP A 358 0.36 26.84 4.66
CA ASP A 358 0.77 26.13 5.87
C ASP A 358 0.32 24.67 5.93
N LEU A 359 -0.42 24.18 4.91
CA LEU A 359 -0.93 22.81 4.87
C LEU A 359 -1.03 22.27 3.44
N ASN A 360 -0.52 21.07 3.21
CA ASN A 360 -0.83 20.31 2.00
C ASN A 360 -2.06 19.41 2.25
N VAL A 361 -3.15 19.68 1.54
CA VAL A 361 -4.45 19.00 1.72
C VAL A 361 -4.69 17.86 0.71
N TRP A 362 -3.69 17.42 -0.02
CA TRP A 362 -3.85 16.41 -1.09
C TRP A 362 -3.50 14.99 -0.66
N GLN A 363 -3.45 14.72 0.63
CA GLN A 363 -3.10 13.41 1.21
C GLN A 363 -3.98 12.27 0.70
N ALA A 364 -5.26 12.53 0.42
CA ALA A 364 -6.16 11.53 -0.15
C ALA A 364 -5.67 11.01 -1.51
N VAL A 365 -5.19 11.90 -2.38
CA VAL A 365 -4.61 11.53 -3.68
C VAL A 365 -3.31 10.74 -3.48
N VAL A 366 -2.45 11.19 -2.56
CA VAL A 366 -1.18 10.53 -2.26
C VAL A 366 -1.43 9.11 -1.77
N ILE A 367 -2.19 8.96 -0.68
CA ILE A 367 -2.28 7.68 0.03
C ILE A 367 -3.04 6.62 -0.78
N HIS A 368 -4.14 7.00 -1.44
CA HIS A 368 -4.89 6.07 -2.28
C HIS A 368 -4.03 5.50 -3.42
N ASN A 369 -3.36 6.38 -4.16
CA ASN A 369 -2.56 5.94 -5.29
C ASN A 369 -1.29 5.21 -4.86
N LEU A 370 -0.67 5.60 -3.74
CA LEU A 370 0.54 4.97 -3.26
C LEU A 370 0.28 3.55 -2.74
N LEU A 371 -0.72 3.34 -1.88
CA LEU A 371 -1.08 2.02 -1.36
C LEU A 371 -1.52 1.07 -2.48
N ASP A 372 -2.34 1.58 -3.41
CA ASP A 372 -2.76 0.81 -4.58
C ASP A 372 -1.59 0.44 -5.50
N ALA A 373 -0.61 1.36 -5.69
CA ALA A 373 0.60 1.08 -6.46
C ALA A 373 1.45 -0.01 -5.78
N MET A 374 1.61 0.07 -4.46
CA MET A 374 2.37 -0.91 -3.68
C MET A 374 1.72 -2.30 -3.74
N SER A 375 0.40 -2.38 -3.50
CA SER A 375 -0.35 -3.63 -3.56
C SER A 375 -0.36 -4.24 -4.97
N CYS A 376 -0.55 -3.42 -6.00
CA CYS A 376 -0.51 -3.86 -7.39
C CYS A 376 0.88 -4.43 -7.76
N LEU A 377 1.95 -3.75 -7.34
CA LEU A 377 3.32 -4.18 -7.60
C LEU A 377 3.66 -5.46 -6.85
N GLU A 378 3.28 -5.57 -5.57
CA GLU A 378 3.46 -6.76 -4.74
C GLU A 378 2.83 -7.99 -5.40
N ASN A 379 1.55 -7.90 -5.77
CA ASN A 379 0.83 -9.00 -6.41
C ASN A 379 1.42 -9.35 -7.79
N GLY A 380 1.84 -8.34 -8.56
CA GLY A 380 2.52 -8.54 -9.84
C GLY A 380 3.84 -9.27 -9.70
N ILE A 381 4.66 -8.90 -8.73
CA ILE A 381 5.95 -9.54 -8.42
C ILE A 381 5.73 -10.97 -7.92
N ARG A 382 4.79 -11.18 -6.99
CA ARG A 382 4.49 -12.52 -6.45
C ARG A 382 4.07 -13.49 -7.55
N ALA A 383 3.14 -13.08 -8.41
CA ALA A 383 2.71 -13.91 -9.53
C ALA A 383 3.85 -14.18 -10.53
N PHE A 384 4.69 -13.20 -10.80
CA PHE A 384 5.83 -13.37 -11.70
C PHE A 384 6.87 -14.33 -11.12
N THR A 385 7.14 -14.25 -9.83
CA THR A 385 8.03 -15.18 -9.13
C THR A 385 7.49 -16.61 -9.19
N GLU A 386 6.26 -16.79 -8.72
CA GLU A 386 5.66 -18.12 -8.53
C GLU A 386 5.30 -18.82 -9.84
N TYR A 387 4.69 -18.10 -10.79
CA TYR A 387 4.13 -18.72 -12.01
C TYR A 387 4.98 -18.52 -13.26
N CYS A 388 6.12 -17.82 -13.16
CA CYS A 388 7.00 -17.63 -14.29
C CYS A 388 8.45 -18.00 -13.97
N VAL A 389 9.11 -17.30 -13.02
CA VAL A 389 10.54 -17.46 -12.78
C VAL A 389 10.87 -18.84 -12.20
N SER A 390 10.10 -19.33 -11.22
CA SER A 390 10.33 -20.62 -10.56
C SER A 390 10.19 -21.82 -11.49
N GLY A 391 9.45 -21.68 -12.57
CA GLY A 391 9.19 -22.77 -13.53
C GLY A 391 9.90 -22.62 -14.87
N LEU A 392 10.89 -21.75 -14.97
CA LEU A 392 11.63 -21.51 -16.21
C LEU A 392 12.34 -22.76 -16.70
N ARG A 393 12.37 -22.93 -18.04
CA ARG A 393 13.17 -23.93 -18.74
C ARG A 393 13.91 -23.27 -19.91
N SER A 394 15.13 -23.74 -20.19
CA SER A 394 15.90 -23.30 -21.33
C SER A 394 15.84 -24.32 -22.45
N ASN A 395 15.71 -23.88 -23.67
CA ASN A 395 15.83 -24.73 -24.84
C ASN A 395 17.26 -25.28 -25.04
N PHE A 396 18.25 -24.64 -24.42
CA PHE A 396 19.65 -25.06 -24.55
C PHE A 396 20.04 -26.25 -23.67
N PHE A 397 19.20 -26.66 -22.72
CA PHE A 397 19.37 -27.91 -21.96
C PHE A 397 19.06 -29.19 -22.78
N PHE A 398 18.39 -29.03 -23.92
CA PHE A 398 17.89 -30.18 -24.71
C PHE A 398 18.77 -30.52 -25.91
N ASN A 399 19.98 -29.95 -26.02
CA ASN A 399 20.88 -30.23 -27.16
C ASN A 399 21.57 -31.63 -27.14
N ASP A 400 21.26 -32.47 -26.14
CA ASP A 400 21.62 -33.90 -26.17
C ASP A 400 20.37 -34.78 -26.21
N THR A 401 19.94 -35.15 -27.40
CA THR A 401 19.13 -36.33 -27.76
C THR A 401 17.61 -36.30 -27.74
N ALA A 402 16.91 -35.32 -27.13
CA ALA A 402 15.44 -35.34 -27.05
C ALA A 402 14.67 -34.23 -27.82
N THR A 403 15.36 -33.29 -28.41
CA THR A 403 14.76 -32.07 -28.97
C THR A 403 13.97 -32.29 -30.27
N THR A 404 14.23 -33.33 -30.99
CA THR A 404 13.55 -33.62 -32.27
C THR A 404 12.11 -34.12 -32.05
N GLU A 405 11.84 -34.84 -30.98
CA GLU A 405 10.50 -35.40 -30.73
C GLU A 405 9.51 -34.35 -30.20
N ILE A 406 9.92 -33.41 -29.35
CA ILE A 406 9.01 -32.37 -28.79
C ILE A 406 8.66 -31.34 -29.85
N TYR A 407 9.59 -30.94 -30.72
CA TYR A 407 9.29 -30.06 -31.85
C TYR A 407 8.40 -30.68 -32.88
N THR A 408 8.52 -32.01 -33.09
CA THR A 408 7.67 -32.75 -34.05
C THR A 408 6.25 -32.92 -33.53
N LEU A 409 6.07 -33.11 -32.23
CA LEU A 409 4.75 -33.21 -31.60
C LEU A 409 4.00 -31.88 -31.61
N SER A 410 4.67 -30.74 -31.34
CA SER A 410 4.04 -29.41 -31.36
C SER A 410 3.66 -28.94 -32.76
N LEU A 411 4.38 -29.34 -33.79
CA LEU A 411 4.07 -29.04 -35.19
C LEU A 411 2.95 -29.95 -35.73
N HIS A 412 2.84 -31.19 -35.28
CA HIS A 412 1.75 -32.11 -35.67
C HIS A 412 0.42 -31.73 -35.01
N ASP A 413 0.46 -31.25 -33.75
CA ASP A 413 -0.74 -30.78 -33.04
C ASP A 413 -1.22 -29.39 -33.48
N ALA A 414 -0.36 -28.60 -34.12
CA ALA A 414 -0.68 -27.24 -34.57
C ALA A 414 -1.24 -27.18 -36.02
N LEU A 415 -1.29 -28.27 -36.75
CA LEU A 415 -1.73 -28.33 -38.14
C LEU A 415 -2.81 -29.38 -38.43
N PRO A 416 -4.08 -29.18 -38.06
CA PRO A 416 -5.17 -29.84 -38.77
C PRO A 416 -6.07 -28.81 -39.44
N ILE A 417 -5.53 -27.96 -40.25
CA ILE A 417 -6.40 -27.15 -41.13
C ILE A 417 -5.78 -27.06 -42.53
#